data_c871c907edd27f84c597629b98c12d60
#
_entry.id   c871c907edd27f84c597629b98c12d60
#
_cell.length_a   1.000
_cell.length_b   1.000
_cell.length_c   1.000
_cell.angle_alpha   90.00
_cell.angle_beta   90.00
_cell.angle_gamma   90.00
#
_symmetry.space_group_name_H-M   'P 1'
#
loop_
_entity.id
_entity.type
_entity.pdbx_description
1 polymer ?
#
loop_
_entity_poly.entity_id
_entity_poly.type
_entity_poly.pdbx_seq_one_letter_code
_entity_poly.pdbx_strand_id
1 'polypeptide(L)'
;MKRFVLTLFAVVGTVVLFSVGTVRADGFDAAYYAQRYPDVVAVLGTDPAALYNHYLTYGINEHRYQNAAEEAAGQPAQPKPAPEPAQPVIPPNTYVDVDIDNQTMTYYENGNVKLQSPCVTGDIGKGRGTPKGTFAITMCAKSKYLIGPTWKVWVDRWMRFTSGGCGLHDASWRSSFGGEIYKTNGSHGCVNLPHDTAVALYDMVCVGTPVVVH
;
A
#
# COMPACT_ATOMS: atom_id res chain seq x y z
N MET A 1 60.36 -42.42 -43.30
CA MET A 1 59.47 -41.34 -43.68
C MET A 1 58.24 -41.40 -42.78
N LYS A 2 58.22 -40.56 -41.74
CA LYS A 2 57.05 -40.48 -40.82
C LYS A 2 56.14 -39.31 -41.28
N ARG A 3 54.94 -39.69 -41.67
CA ARG A 3 53.91 -38.66 -42.04
C ARG A 3 53.28 -38.11 -40.79
N PHE A 4 53.43 -36.81 -40.52
CA PHE A 4 52.64 -36.05 -39.51
C PHE A 4 51.29 -35.70 -40.09
N VAL A 5 50.26 -36.19 -39.47
CA VAL A 5 48.85 -35.74 -39.72
C VAL A 5 48.57 -34.56 -38.80
N LEU A 6 48.38 -33.38 -39.35
CA LEU A 6 48.02 -32.20 -38.65
C LEU A 6 46.48 -32.15 -38.54
N THR A 7 45.95 -32.40 -37.36
CA THR A 7 44.49 -32.31 -37.11
C THR A 7 44.14 -30.86 -36.77
N LEU A 8 43.44 -30.21 -37.68
CA LEU A 8 42.95 -28.87 -37.51
C LEU A 8 41.68 -28.92 -36.65
N PHE A 9 41.72 -28.43 -35.41
CA PHE A 9 40.53 -28.21 -34.59
C PHE A 9 39.89 -26.88 -35.02
N ALA A 10 38.75 -26.97 -35.68
CA ALA A 10 37.90 -25.80 -35.94
C ALA A 10 37.16 -25.42 -34.64
N VAL A 11 37.56 -24.33 -34.02
CA VAL A 11 36.79 -23.72 -32.93
C VAL A 11 35.60 -23.01 -33.57
N VAL A 12 34.43 -23.63 -33.48
CA VAL A 12 33.16 -22.98 -33.81
C VAL A 12 32.84 -21.99 -32.70
N GLY A 13 33.19 -20.74 -32.89
CA GLY A 13 32.78 -19.65 -32.02
C GLY A 13 31.30 -19.39 -32.22
N THR A 14 30.50 -19.78 -31.26
CA THR A 14 29.07 -19.41 -31.21
C THR A 14 28.98 -17.90 -30.94
N VAL A 15 28.73 -17.10 -31.97
CA VAL A 15 28.40 -15.70 -31.83
C VAL A 15 27.01 -15.62 -31.22
N VAL A 16 26.95 -15.40 -29.90
CA VAL A 16 25.70 -15.05 -29.23
C VAL A 16 25.36 -13.62 -29.61
N LEU A 17 24.43 -13.46 -30.53
CA LEU A 17 23.84 -12.17 -30.85
C LEU A 17 23.03 -11.71 -29.62
N PHE A 18 23.64 -10.83 -28.81
CA PHE A 18 22.88 -10.14 -27.78
C PHE A 18 21.88 -9.21 -28.49
N SER A 19 20.59 -9.55 -28.41
CA SER A 19 19.54 -8.59 -28.67
C SER A 19 19.72 -7.46 -27.67
N VAL A 20 19.87 -6.24 -28.18
CA VAL A 20 19.93 -5.04 -27.34
C VAL A 20 18.58 -4.94 -26.63
N GLY A 21 18.54 -5.43 -25.38
CA GLY A 21 17.39 -5.26 -24.52
C GLY A 21 17.12 -3.78 -24.34
N THR A 22 15.87 -3.37 -24.47
CA THR A 22 15.47 -1.98 -24.25
C THR A 22 15.68 -1.63 -22.78
N VAL A 23 16.73 -0.86 -22.50
CA VAL A 23 16.93 -0.28 -21.18
C VAL A 23 15.85 0.76 -20.97
N ARG A 24 15.12 0.65 -19.87
CA ARG A 24 14.08 1.61 -19.50
C ARG A 24 14.70 2.95 -19.09
N ALA A 25 13.92 4.03 -19.16
CA ALA A 25 14.37 5.37 -18.77
C ALA A 25 14.79 5.46 -17.28
N ASP A 26 14.32 4.51 -16.43
CA ASP A 26 14.70 4.36 -15.02
C ASP A 26 15.99 3.57 -14.81
N GLY A 27 16.61 3.07 -15.90
CA GLY A 27 17.89 2.33 -15.87
C GLY A 27 17.76 0.81 -15.77
N PHE A 28 16.55 0.26 -15.66
CA PHE A 28 16.36 -1.20 -15.59
C PHE A 28 16.64 -1.87 -16.93
N ASP A 29 17.52 -2.88 -16.93
CA ASP A 29 17.85 -3.71 -18.08
C ASP A 29 17.27 -5.13 -17.88
N ALA A 30 16.19 -5.44 -18.55
CA ALA A 30 15.50 -6.71 -18.45
C ALA A 30 16.36 -7.89 -18.95
N ALA A 31 17.21 -7.68 -19.98
CA ALA A 31 18.07 -8.72 -20.53
C ALA A 31 19.19 -9.05 -19.54
N TYR A 32 19.83 -8.04 -18.96
CA TYR A 32 20.78 -8.20 -17.89
C TYR A 32 20.14 -8.93 -16.69
N TYR A 33 18.98 -8.48 -16.25
CA TYR A 33 18.29 -9.03 -15.08
C TYR A 33 17.92 -10.51 -15.28
N ALA A 34 17.42 -10.87 -16.46
CA ALA A 34 17.13 -12.25 -16.81
C ALA A 34 18.37 -13.14 -16.80
N GLN A 35 19.49 -12.65 -17.35
CA GLN A 35 20.75 -13.39 -17.37
C GLN A 35 21.36 -13.56 -15.97
N ARG A 36 21.26 -12.51 -15.17
CA ARG A 36 21.89 -12.46 -13.83
C ARG A 36 21.13 -13.25 -12.77
N TYR A 37 19.79 -13.35 -12.92
CA TYR A 37 18.90 -13.98 -11.94
C TYR A 37 18.04 -15.09 -12.56
N PRO A 38 18.64 -16.26 -12.88
CA PRO A 38 17.92 -17.37 -13.49
C PRO A 38 16.84 -17.98 -12.59
N ASP A 39 16.94 -17.80 -11.28
CA ASP A 39 15.91 -18.17 -10.31
C ASP A 39 14.60 -17.41 -10.54
N VAL A 40 14.69 -16.13 -10.87
CA VAL A 40 13.51 -15.29 -11.20
C VAL A 40 12.91 -15.72 -12.53
N VAL A 41 13.77 -15.98 -13.52
CA VAL A 41 13.34 -16.42 -14.86
C VAL A 41 12.64 -17.78 -14.81
N ALA A 42 13.08 -18.69 -13.95
CA ALA A 42 12.44 -19.99 -13.77
C ALA A 42 10.97 -19.90 -13.31
N VAL A 43 10.60 -18.82 -12.62
CA VAL A 43 9.24 -18.60 -12.10
C VAL A 43 8.42 -17.69 -13.00
N LEU A 44 9.01 -16.62 -13.52
CA LEU A 44 8.30 -15.53 -14.20
C LEU A 44 8.51 -15.49 -15.73
N GLY A 45 9.44 -16.33 -16.25
CA GLY A 45 9.85 -16.24 -17.64
C GLY A 45 10.72 -15.01 -17.92
N THR A 46 10.81 -14.62 -19.20
CA THR A 46 11.68 -13.53 -19.68
C THR A 46 10.90 -12.28 -20.06
N ASP A 47 9.62 -12.18 -19.68
CA ASP A 47 8.83 -10.98 -19.96
C ASP A 47 9.41 -9.75 -19.24
N PRO A 48 9.82 -8.68 -19.96
CA PRO A 48 10.44 -7.50 -19.38
C PRO A 48 9.58 -6.81 -18.31
N ALA A 49 8.24 -6.83 -18.46
CA ALA A 49 7.35 -6.19 -17.50
C ALA A 49 7.26 -7.02 -16.21
N ALA A 50 7.20 -8.35 -16.31
CA ALA A 50 7.20 -9.23 -15.15
C ALA A 50 8.52 -9.16 -14.37
N LEU A 51 9.67 -9.14 -15.07
CA LEU A 51 10.98 -9.00 -14.46
C LEU A 51 11.15 -7.65 -13.76
N TYR A 52 10.68 -6.58 -14.36
CA TYR A 52 10.70 -5.25 -13.75
C TYR A 52 9.82 -5.17 -12.49
N ASN A 53 8.61 -5.71 -12.55
CA ASN A 53 7.74 -5.79 -11.38
C ASN A 53 8.36 -6.62 -10.25
N HIS A 54 9.03 -7.72 -10.57
CA HIS A 54 9.78 -8.48 -9.57
C HIS A 54 10.89 -7.63 -8.94
N TYR A 55 11.68 -6.93 -9.76
CA TYR A 55 12.74 -6.06 -9.27
C TYR A 55 12.20 -5.02 -8.28
N LEU A 56 11.12 -4.32 -8.63
CA LEU A 56 10.51 -3.30 -7.76
C LEU A 56 9.94 -3.87 -6.46
N THR A 57 9.36 -5.09 -6.52
CA THR A 57 8.65 -5.68 -5.39
C THR A 57 9.57 -6.41 -4.41
N TYR A 58 10.56 -7.11 -4.96
CA TYR A 58 11.45 -8.00 -4.21
C TYR A 58 12.92 -7.69 -4.43
N GLY A 59 13.35 -7.51 -5.68
CA GLY A 59 14.75 -7.41 -6.07
C GLY A 59 15.52 -6.32 -5.35
N ILE A 60 14.90 -5.19 -5.11
CA ILE A 60 15.47 -4.07 -4.35
C ILE A 60 15.80 -4.47 -2.91
N ASN A 61 14.85 -5.11 -2.24
CA ASN A 61 15.02 -5.56 -0.85
C ASN A 61 16.02 -6.74 -0.76
N GLU A 62 16.16 -7.50 -1.85
CA GLU A 62 17.13 -8.58 -1.99
C GLU A 62 18.50 -8.07 -2.46
N HIS A 63 18.68 -6.77 -2.60
CA HIS A 63 19.90 -6.10 -3.07
C HIS A 63 20.35 -6.60 -4.45
N ARG A 64 19.40 -6.90 -5.34
CA ARG A 64 19.68 -7.29 -6.73
C ARG A 64 19.98 -6.06 -7.58
N TYR A 65 20.95 -6.17 -8.46
CA TYR A 65 21.31 -5.12 -9.41
C TYR A 65 20.31 -5.09 -10.57
N GLN A 66 19.92 -3.90 -11.00
CA GLN A 66 19.02 -3.75 -12.15
C GLN A 66 19.74 -3.73 -13.50
N ASN A 67 21.06 -3.49 -13.51
CA ASN A 67 21.88 -3.43 -14.70
C ASN A 67 23.36 -3.69 -14.38
N ALA A 68 24.18 -3.93 -15.42
CA ALA A 68 25.59 -4.22 -15.30
C ALA A 68 26.42 -3.04 -14.74
N ALA A 69 25.98 -1.80 -14.93
CA ALA A 69 26.70 -0.63 -14.42
C ALA A 69 26.61 -0.52 -12.89
N GLU A 70 25.45 -0.86 -12.33
CA GLU A 70 25.29 -0.93 -10.88
C GLU A 70 26.10 -2.06 -10.25
N GLU A 71 26.12 -3.23 -10.89
CA GLU A 71 26.96 -4.34 -10.43
C GLU A 71 28.45 -3.96 -10.45
N ALA A 72 28.90 -3.31 -11.50
CA ALA A 72 30.29 -2.85 -11.62
C ALA A 72 30.63 -1.77 -10.57
N ALA A 73 29.67 -0.96 -10.17
CA ALA A 73 29.81 0.06 -9.12
C ALA A 73 29.79 -0.54 -7.70
N GLY A 74 29.39 -1.81 -7.56
CA GLY A 74 29.25 -2.49 -6.26
C GLY A 74 28.15 -1.95 -5.36
N GLN A 75 27.26 -1.14 -5.90
CA GLN A 75 26.10 -0.58 -5.20
C GLN A 75 24.85 -0.84 -6.03
N PRO A 76 23.90 -1.68 -5.53
CA PRO A 76 22.57 -1.72 -6.11
C PRO A 76 21.97 -0.32 -6.03
N ALA A 77 21.36 0.17 -7.12
CA ALA A 77 20.69 1.46 -7.05
C ALA A 77 19.65 1.39 -5.94
N GLN A 78 19.74 2.33 -5.03
CA GLN A 78 18.57 2.59 -4.20
C GLN A 78 17.48 3.10 -5.14
N PRO A 79 16.24 2.63 -5.04
CA PRO A 79 15.19 3.14 -5.87
C PRO A 79 15.22 4.65 -5.72
N LYS A 80 15.38 5.36 -6.84
CA LYS A 80 14.94 6.75 -6.87
C LYS A 80 13.49 6.67 -6.43
N PRO A 81 13.07 7.33 -5.32
CA PRO A 81 11.70 7.29 -4.90
C PRO A 81 10.86 7.50 -6.14
N ALA A 82 9.98 6.55 -6.49
CA ALA A 82 9.00 6.79 -7.52
C ALA A 82 8.40 8.15 -7.19
N PRO A 83 8.21 9.07 -8.16
CA PRO A 83 7.60 10.34 -7.85
C PRO A 83 6.37 10.01 -7.04
N GLU A 84 6.40 10.41 -5.76
CA GLU A 84 5.33 10.13 -4.81
C GLU A 84 4.05 10.55 -5.52
N PRO A 85 3.06 9.67 -5.71
CA PRO A 85 1.85 10.03 -6.44
C PRO A 85 1.39 11.34 -5.84
N ALA A 86 1.25 12.37 -6.68
CA ALA A 86 0.97 13.74 -6.25
C ALA A 86 -0.14 13.66 -5.20
N GLN A 87 0.19 14.03 -3.97
CA GLN A 87 -0.77 13.92 -2.87
C GLN A 87 -2.00 14.71 -3.29
N PRO A 88 -3.20 14.14 -3.17
CA PRO A 88 -4.40 14.87 -3.55
C PRO A 88 -4.43 16.20 -2.80
N VAL A 89 -4.64 17.29 -3.55
CA VAL A 89 -4.75 18.62 -2.95
C VAL A 89 -6.04 18.65 -2.14
N ILE A 90 -5.91 18.62 -0.82
CA ILE A 90 -7.05 18.68 0.09
C ILE A 90 -7.42 20.15 0.21
N PRO A 91 -8.65 20.55 -0.15
CA PRO A 91 -9.10 21.93 -0.02
C PRO A 91 -9.03 22.41 1.46
N PRO A 92 -8.80 23.69 1.71
CA PRO A 92 -8.78 24.24 3.06
C PRO A 92 -10.11 23.97 3.77
N ASN A 93 -10.08 23.79 5.10
CA ASN A 93 -11.27 23.44 5.90
C ASN A 93 -12.00 22.17 5.42
N THR A 94 -11.22 21.19 4.93
CA THR A 94 -11.72 19.88 4.52
C THR A 94 -11.14 18.84 5.48
N TYR A 95 -12.01 18.18 6.25
CA TYR A 95 -11.59 17.22 7.28
C TYR A 95 -12.77 16.36 7.74
N VAL A 96 -12.45 15.24 8.36
CA VAL A 96 -13.40 14.41 9.12
C VAL A 96 -13.33 14.82 10.59
N ASP A 97 -14.46 15.16 11.16
CA ASP A 97 -14.65 15.43 12.58
C ASP A 97 -15.29 14.23 13.26
N VAL A 98 -14.76 13.84 14.41
CA VAL A 98 -15.31 12.75 15.23
C VAL A 98 -15.52 13.27 16.64
N ASP A 99 -16.76 13.59 16.96
CA ASP A 99 -17.21 14.00 18.28
C ASP A 99 -17.54 12.74 19.11
N ILE A 100 -16.65 12.40 20.05
CA ILE A 100 -16.81 11.22 20.89
C ILE A 100 -17.96 11.37 21.86
N ASP A 101 -18.16 12.55 22.40
CA ASP A 101 -19.16 12.79 23.43
C ASP A 101 -20.59 12.72 22.85
N ASN A 102 -20.77 13.19 21.63
CA ASN A 102 -22.03 13.11 20.90
C ASN A 102 -22.15 11.89 19.97
N GLN A 103 -21.08 11.08 19.84
CA GLN A 103 -21.00 9.91 18.96
C GLN A 103 -21.43 10.23 17.53
N THR A 104 -20.88 11.33 17.00
CA THR A 104 -21.18 11.84 15.67
C THR A 104 -19.91 11.97 14.84
N MET A 105 -19.96 11.51 13.61
CA MET A 105 -18.96 11.77 12.59
C MET A 105 -19.50 12.77 11.60
N THR A 106 -18.73 13.84 11.31
CA THR A 106 -19.06 14.86 10.31
C THR A 106 -17.91 15.04 9.34
N TYR A 107 -18.18 14.99 8.05
CA TYR A 107 -17.21 15.36 7.02
C TYR A 107 -17.51 16.76 6.51
N TYR A 108 -16.50 17.60 6.60
CA TYR A 108 -16.50 18.96 6.07
C TYR A 108 -15.67 19.03 4.79
N GLU A 109 -16.20 19.73 3.80
CA GLU A 109 -15.46 20.08 2.58
C GLU A 109 -15.60 21.58 2.33
N ASN A 110 -14.47 22.28 2.24
CA ASN A 110 -14.44 23.76 2.13
C ASN A 110 -15.25 24.46 3.24
N GLY A 111 -15.22 23.91 4.46
CA GLY A 111 -15.96 24.43 5.60
C GLY A 111 -17.46 24.11 5.62
N ASN A 112 -17.99 23.41 4.64
CA ASN A 112 -19.39 23.01 4.57
C ASN A 112 -19.58 21.55 4.98
N VAL A 113 -20.62 21.25 5.75
CA VAL A 113 -21.02 19.87 6.05
C VAL A 113 -21.48 19.19 4.77
N LYS A 114 -20.82 18.09 4.41
CA LYS A 114 -21.16 17.23 3.27
C LYS A 114 -21.78 15.91 3.68
N LEU A 115 -21.35 15.39 4.82
CA LEU A 115 -21.87 14.14 5.36
C LEU A 115 -21.87 14.23 6.88
N GLN A 116 -22.93 13.79 7.52
CA GLN A 116 -23.00 13.65 8.97
C GLN A 116 -23.74 12.36 9.32
N SER A 117 -23.26 11.65 10.32
CA SER A 117 -23.84 10.38 10.73
C SER A 117 -23.53 10.06 12.19
N PRO A 118 -24.41 9.39 12.90
CA PRO A 118 -24.05 8.76 14.15
C PRO A 118 -22.93 7.72 13.91
N CYS A 119 -22.06 7.56 14.91
CA CYS A 119 -20.99 6.58 14.90
C CYS A 119 -20.92 5.80 16.21
N VAL A 120 -20.05 4.79 16.29
CA VAL A 120 -19.68 4.16 17.55
C VAL A 120 -18.17 4.13 17.65
N THR A 121 -17.62 4.87 18.62
CA THR A 121 -16.20 4.94 18.89
C THR A 121 -15.73 3.81 19.82
N GLY A 122 -14.48 3.86 20.26
CA GLY A 122 -13.87 2.86 21.12
C GLY A 122 -14.55 2.68 22.47
N ASP A 123 -14.55 1.46 22.98
CA ASP A 123 -15.17 1.08 24.27
C ASP A 123 -14.32 1.63 25.43
N ILE A 124 -14.79 2.72 26.04
CA ILE A 124 -14.09 3.37 27.15
C ILE A 124 -14.16 2.52 28.43
N GLY A 125 -15.25 1.78 28.63
CA GLY A 125 -15.40 0.87 29.80
C GLY A 125 -14.37 -0.25 29.82
N LYS A 126 -13.80 -0.60 28.66
CA LYS A 126 -12.73 -1.58 28.50
C LYS A 126 -11.34 -0.97 28.24
N GLY A 127 -11.20 0.34 28.41
CA GLY A 127 -9.95 1.03 28.16
C GLY A 127 -9.52 1.06 26.68
N ARG A 128 -10.47 0.99 25.75
CA ARG A 128 -10.24 0.93 24.30
C ARG A 128 -10.73 2.19 23.57
N GLY A 129 -10.75 3.33 24.26
CA GLY A 129 -11.23 4.59 23.70
C GLY A 129 -10.51 4.96 22.40
N THR A 130 -11.24 5.58 21.48
CA THR A 130 -10.63 6.16 20.28
C THR A 130 -9.68 7.29 20.71
N PRO A 131 -8.43 7.32 20.21
CA PRO A 131 -7.48 8.37 20.59
C PRO A 131 -8.00 9.75 20.16
N LYS A 132 -8.00 10.71 21.08
CA LYS A 132 -8.28 12.12 20.80
C LYS A 132 -7.08 12.80 20.17
N GLY A 133 -7.30 13.76 19.27
CA GLY A 133 -6.26 14.55 18.63
C GLY A 133 -6.52 14.79 17.14
N THR A 134 -5.54 15.36 16.46
CA THR A 134 -5.58 15.60 15.01
C THR A 134 -4.68 14.60 14.32
N PHE A 135 -5.24 13.89 13.38
CA PHE A 135 -4.61 12.83 12.60
C PHE A 135 -4.80 13.11 11.11
N ALA A 136 -4.28 12.24 10.27
CA ALA A 136 -4.60 12.21 8.84
C ALA A 136 -4.86 10.76 8.40
N ILE A 137 -5.71 10.58 7.40
CA ILE A 137 -5.91 9.27 6.78
C ILE A 137 -4.58 8.81 6.18
N THR A 138 -4.10 7.65 6.58
CA THR A 138 -2.83 7.06 6.14
C THR A 138 -3.02 5.91 5.16
N MET A 139 -4.22 5.37 5.07
CA MET A 139 -4.55 4.26 4.18
C MET A 139 -6.05 4.22 3.91
N CYS A 140 -6.42 4.03 2.64
CA CYS A 140 -7.76 3.67 2.22
C CYS A 140 -7.73 2.27 1.57
N ALA A 141 -8.67 1.41 1.94
CA ALA A 141 -8.78 0.07 1.34
C ALA A 141 -10.26 -0.35 1.22
N LYS A 142 -10.57 -1.10 0.17
CA LYS A 142 -11.87 -1.77 -0.02
C LYS A 142 -11.76 -3.24 0.35
N SER A 143 -12.85 -3.83 0.81
CA SER A 143 -13.03 -5.28 0.97
C SER A 143 -11.90 -5.94 1.76
N LYS A 144 -11.80 -5.63 3.05
CA LYS A 144 -10.68 -6.02 3.90
C LYS A 144 -11.13 -6.75 5.17
N TYR A 145 -10.36 -7.74 5.59
CA TYR A 145 -10.44 -8.26 6.96
C TYR A 145 -9.64 -7.38 7.93
N LEU A 146 -10.28 -6.93 8.99
CA LEU A 146 -9.61 -6.40 10.16
C LEU A 146 -9.41 -7.56 11.14
N ILE A 147 -8.19 -7.70 11.64
CA ILE A 147 -7.78 -8.85 12.47
C ILE A 147 -7.15 -8.33 13.76
N GLY A 148 -7.66 -8.79 14.86
CA GLY A 148 -7.07 -8.59 16.19
C GLY A 148 -6.68 -9.93 16.82
N PRO A 149 -6.15 -9.93 18.07
CA PRO A 149 -5.67 -11.14 18.72
C PRO A 149 -6.73 -12.24 18.85
N THR A 150 -8.01 -11.87 19.01
CA THR A 150 -9.12 -12.79 19.29
C THR A 150 -10.33 -12.59 18.38
N TRP A 151 -10.20 -11.74 17.36
CA TRP A 151 -11.32 -11.40 16.48
C TRP A 151 -10.87 -11.16 15.03
N LYS A 152 -11.78 -11.41 14.11
CA LYS A 152 -11.63 -11.14 12.68
C LYS A 152 -12.98 -10.69 12.14
N VAL A 153 -13.03 -9.50 11.54
CA VAL A 153 -14.25 -8.93 10.97
C VAL A 153 -13.98 -8.44 9.54
N TRP A 154 -14.97 -8.60 8.68
CA TRP A 154 -14.95 -8.08 7.33
C TRP A 154 -15.48 -6.65 7.32
N VAL A 155 -14.84 -5.77 6.55
CA VAL A 155 -15.31 -4.41 6.27
C VAL A 155 -15.22 -4.12 4.78
N ASP A 156 -16.21 -3.42 4.27
CA ASP A 156 -16.22 -3.01 2.86
C ASP A 156 -15.38 -1.77 2.60
N ARG A 157 -15.27 -0.89 3.60
CA ARG A 157 -14.50 0.35 3.53
C ARG A 157 -13.63 0.50 4.76
N TRP A 158 -12.37 0.80 4.54
CA TRP A 158 -11.39 1.02 5.60
C TRP A 158 -10.58 2.28 5.34
N MET A 159 -10.57 3.19 6.30
CA MET A 159 -9.84 4.47 6.26
C MET A 159 -9.04 4.60 7.56
N ARG A 160 -7.76 4.19 7.53
CA ARG A 160 -6.88 4.20 8.71
C ARG A 160 -6.35 5.59 8.96
N PHE A 161 -6.40 6.07 10.22
CA PHE A 161 -5.88 7.38 10.60
C PHE A 161 -4.86 7.37 11.75
N THR A 162 -4.60 6.22 12.41
CA THR A 162 -3.55 6.12 13.43
C THR A 162 -2.51 5.06 13.05
N SER A 163 -1.27 5.24 13.53
CA SER A 163 -0.22 4.20 13.45
C SER A 163 -0.60 2.94 14.25
N GLY A 164 -1.32 3.11 15.36
CA GLY A 164 -1.82 2.02 16.20
C GLY A 164 -2.97 1.21 15.59
N GLY A 165 -3.41 1.54 14.37
CA GLY A 165 -4.39 0.74 13.65
C GLY A 165 -5.84 1.16 13.84
N CYS A 166 -6.15 2.35 14.41
CA CYS A 166 -7.51 2.89 14.41
C CYS A 166 -7.85 3.47 13.03
N GLY A 167 -9.10 3.30 12.62
CA GLY A 167 -9.65 3.81 11.37
C GLY A 167 -11.16 3.99 11.45
N LEU A 168 -11.71 4.64 10.41
CA LEU A 168 -13.14 4.69 10.17
C LEU A 168 -13.51 3.53 9.21
N HIS A 169 -14.61 2.86 9.48
CA HIS A 169 -15.07 1.74 8.65
C HIS A 169 -16.56 1.41 8.88
N ASP A 170 -17.16 0.73 7.93
CA ASP A 170 -18.49 0.15 8.10
C ASP A 170 -18.50 -0.93 9.18
N ALA A 171 -19.64 -1.07 9.85
CA ALA A 171 -19.84 -2.08 10.87
C ALA A 171 -21.19 -2.78 10.67
N SER A 172 -21.26 -3.65 9.66
CA SER A 172 -22.48 -4.38 9.26
C SER A 172 -23.06 -5.28 10.36
N TRP A 173 -22.26 -5.61 11.37
CA TRP A 173 -22.72 -6.38 12.55
C TRP A 173 -23.47 -5.54 13.58
N ARG A 174 -23.58 -4.21 13.38
CA ARG A 174 -24.32 -3.31 14.25
C ARG A 174 -25.63 -2.87 13.61
N SER A 175 -26.69 -2.92 14.41
CA SER A 175 -28.01 -2.39 14.03
C SER A 175 -28.27 -0.97 14.54
N SER A 176 -27.39 -0.45 15.42
CA SER A 176 -27.54 0.86 16.07
C SER A 176 -26.20 1.57 16.19
N PHE A 177 -26.25 2.88 16.07
CA PHE A 177 -25.11 3.78 16.17
C PHE A 177 -25.47 5.01 17.02
N GLY A 178 -24.46 5.66 17.60
CA GLY A 178 -24.63 6.84 18.43
C GLY A 178 -24.93 6.58 19.89
N GLY A 179 -25.26 7.61 20.64
CA GLY A 179 -25.65 7.57 22.05
C GLY A 179 -24.56 6.99 22.96
N GLU A 180 -24.98 6.22 23.96
CA GLU A 180 -24.12 5.67 25.02
C GLU A 180 -23.45 4.34 24.67
N ILE A 181 -23.60 3.84 23.44
CA ILE A 181 -23.13 2.50 23.02
C ILE A 181 -21.62 2.35 23.27
N TYR A 182 -20.84 3.37 23.03
CA TYR A 182 -19.39 3.37 23.19
C TYR A 182 -18.91 3.15 24.64
N LYS A 183 -19.76 3.33 25.62
CA LYS A 183 -19.42 3.18 27.05
C LYS A 183 -19.29 1.70 27.46
N THR A 184 -20.03 0.80 26.82
CA THR A 184 -20.12 -0.62 27.22
C THR A 184 -20.00 -1.61 26.06
N ASN A 185 -20.31 -1.18 24.84
CA ASN A 185 -20.31 -1.97 23.61
C ASN A 185 -19.66 -1.21 22.45
N GLY A 186 -18.62 -0.44 22.73
CA GLY A 186 -17.82 0.27 21.76
C GLY A 186 -16.94 -0.65 20.91
N SER A 187 -16.16 -0.06 20.04
CA SER A 187 -15.17 -0.74 19.22
C SER A 187 -13.85 -1.00 19.99
N HIS A 188 -12.85 -1.50 19.30
CA HIS A 188 -11.48 -1.63 19.84
C HIS A 188 -10.63 -0.36 19.59
N GLY A 189 -11.27 0.81 19.39
CA GLY A 189 -10.63 2.09 19.13
C GLY A 189 -10.95 2.68 17.75
N CYS A 190 -11.51 1.91 16.84
CA CYS A 190 -11.98 2.38 15.55
C CYS A 190 -13.28 3.20 15.66
N VAL A 191 -13.60 3.95 14.62
CA VAL A 191 -14.89 4.64 14.46
C VAL A 191 -15.76 3.79 13.54
N ASN A 192 -16.76 3.14 14.14
CA ASN A 192 -17.72 2.33 13.41
C ASN A 192 -18.82 3.21 12.82
N LEU A 193 -19.10 3.05 11.55
CA LEU A 193 -20.10 3.79 10.79
C LEU A 193 -21.19 2.87 10.23
N PRO A 194 -22.40 3.35 9.99
CA PRO A 194 -23.33 2.68 9.10
C PRO A 194 -22.68 2.40 7.74
N HIS A 195 -23.06 1.27 7.11
CA HIS A 195 -22.46 0.84 5.85
C HIS A 195 -22.48 1.94 4.77
N ASP A 196 -23.67 2.50 4.50
CA ASP A 196 -23.83 3.51 3.44
C ASP A 196 -23.05 4.78 3.73
N THR A 197 -22.96 5.17 5.02
CA THR A 197 -22.12 6.28 5.47
C THR A 197 -20.65 6.02 5.21
N ALA A 198 -20.15 4.83 5.54
CA ALA A 198 -18.75 4.46 5.30
C ALA A 198 -18.40 4.43 3.80
N VAL A 199 -19.34 3.96 2.97
CA VAL A 199 -19.20 3.98 1.50
C VAL A 199 -19.13 5.43 1.00
N ALA A 200 -20.08 6.27 1.39
CA ALA A 200 -20.10 7.67 0.98
C ALA A 200 -18.85 8.44 1.45
N LEU A 201 -18.45 8.26 2.71
CA LEU A 201 -17.26 8.91 3.25
C LEU A 201 -16.00 8.47 2.49
N TYR A 202 -15.87 7.17 2.21
CA TYR A 202 -14.72 6.61 1.50
C TYR A 202 -14.52 7.24 0.11
N ASP A 203 -15.61 7.55 -0.59
CA ASP A 203 -15.55 8.14 -1.92
C ASP A 203 -15.26 9.67 -1.88
N MET A 204 -15.39 10.30 -0.69
CA MET A 204 -15.12 11.72 -0.49
C MET A 204 -13.71 11.99 0.06
N VAL A 205 -13.08 11.03 0.75
CA VAL A 205 -11.79 11.23 1.41
C VAL A 205 -10.65 10.55 0.66
N CYS A 206 -9.43 10.96 0.98
CA CYS A 206 -8.21 10.37 0.43
C CYS A 206 -7.11 10.28 1.51
N VAL A 207 -6.02 9.60 1.18
CA VAL A 207 -4.81 9.64 2.03
C VAL A 207 -4.36 11.10 2.19
N GLY A 208 -4.11 11.51 3.43
CA GLY A 208 -3.80 12.89 3.81
C GLY A 208 -5.01 13.67 4.34
N THR A 209 -6.27 13.26 4.10
CA THR A 209 -7.45 13.93 4.66
C THR A 209 -7.32 14.00 6.18
N PRO A 210 -7.39 15.21 6.79
CA PRO A 210 -7.33 15.37 8.25
C PRO A 210 -8.50 14.68 8.95
N VAL A 211 -8.23 14.13 10.13
CA VAL A 211 -9.24 13.55 11.03
C VAL A 211 -9.05 14.16 12.40
N VAL A 212 -10.03 14.91 12.87
CA VAL A 212 -10.04 15.54 14.20
C VAL A 212 -10.93 14.70 15.09
N VAL A 213 -10.40 14.23 16.22
CA VAL A 213 -11.10 13.42 17.21
C VAL A 213 -11.08 14.15 18.55
N HIS A 214 -12.23 14.47 19.13
CA HIS A 214 -12.33 15.23 20.38
C HIS A 214 -13.45 14.77 21.32
#